data_d905f489641b9fb42692ea8718248544
#
_entry.id   d905f489641b9fb42692ea8718248544
#
_cell.length_a   1.000
_cell.length_b   1.000
_cell.length_c   1.000
_cell.angle_alpha   90.00
_cell.angle_beta   90.00
_cell.angle_gamma   90.00
#
_symmetry.space_group_name_H-M   'P 1'
#
loop_
_entity.id
_entity.type
_entity.pdbx_description
1 polymer ?
#
loop_
_entity_poly.entity_id
_entity_poly.type
_entity_poly.pdbx_seq_one_letter_code
_entity_poly.pdbx_strand_id
1 'polypeptide(L)'
;MYLNKIIKKDGSKLSEGTKKNYIDDISRISIKYLDVNLYSCDIEQFDFKCKELNNNEKYLEQNSANNKRYSSAIKYYRDFLDEKFCNDKEVNKGLNMKNMSSNQILYGPPGTGKTYHAINKALEILGYKKDENILDYKKIKQALEEFKIDYKKDDENRQERNQAKALFDHYVEEKQIVFATFHQSYGYEEFVEGIKPMMNNEANSQELKYEIKDGIFKDICNRALENYENSNLNTEELREKIELREKVEKFLNRLLETNEPISKTKGGNFFINSFNNNTIEIYSEDVERFDGIFKLSLSTFITLLKSNIEFNSAVEMFKKVFDRDYADRTHTYYFNLVNKFKEYEKQAVLKTEDNKISSNSLNSYIIIIDEINRGNISKIFGELITLIEPSKRIGADEELKVTLPYSKKEFGVPKNVYILGTMNTADRSITSLDTALRRRFEFIEMMPDVSKLSNNCEGVDLQKLLKAINTRIEYLLDREKTIGHAFFIGVKNLEDLKKVFQNKIIPLLQEYFYNDYALINAVLNDNGILEKQDINSNYLKSITEFIESDKVIYKFSDSKDWSENTFIKIYENDKQ
;
A
#
# COMPACT_ATOMS: atom_id res chain seq x y z
N MET A 1 -17.27 -31.49 -2.74
CA MET A 1 -16.86 -31.02 -1.39
C MET A 1 -17.97 -30.25 -0.67
N TYR A 2 -18.78 -29.47 -1.35
CA TYR A 2 -19.71 -28.49 -0.78
C TYR A 2 -21.04 -29.08 -0.27
N LEU A 3 -21.64 -30.03 -0.98
CA LEU A 3 -22.87 -30.71 -0.51
C LEU A 3 -22.70 -31.44 0.84
N ASN A 4 -21.46 -31.61 1.32
CA ASN A 4 -21.17 -32.21 2.61
C ASN A 4 -21.49 -31.28 3.80
N LYS A 5 -21.64 -29.95 3.55
CA LYS A 5 -21.94 -28.95 4.58
C LYS A 5 -23.43 -28.64 4.74
N ILE A 6 -24.28 -29.06 3.79
CA ILE A 6 -25.72 -28.76 3.86
C ILE A 6 -26.36 -29.52 5.02
N ILE A 7 -26.86 -28.76 5.99
CA ILE A 7 -27.63 -29.26 7.14
C ILE A 7 -29.12 -29.04 6.86
N LYS A 8 -29.94 -30.05 7.05
CA LYS A 8 -31.39 -29.93 6.97
C LYS A 8 -31.92 -29.02 8.08
N LYS A 9 -33.18 -28.52 7.95
CA LYS A 9 -33.83 -27.70 8.98
C LYS A 9 -33.87 -28.34 10.38
N ASP A 10 -33.75 -29.66 10.47
CA ASP A 10 -33.70 -30.45 11.69
C ASP A 10 -32.27 -30.65 12.24
N GLY A 11 -31.28 -30.01 11.68
CA GLY A 11 -29.87 -30.12 12.08
C GLY A 11 -29.15 -31.38 11.57
N SER A 12 -29.81 -32.25 10.80
CA SER A 12 -29.18 -33.46 10.23
C SER A 12 -28.51 -33.19 8.88
N LYS A 13 -27.40 -33.90 8.58
CA LYS A 13 -26.72 -33.83 7.26
C LYS A 13 -27.53 -34.58 6.20
N LEU A 14 -27.49 -34.08 4.95
CA LEU A 14 -28.04 -34.80 3.80
C LEU A 14 -27.28 -36.12 3.58
N SER A 15 -28.02 -37.19 3.26
CA SER A 15 -27.39 -38.46 2.87
C SER A 15 -26.62 -38.33 1.56
N GLU A 16 -25.56 -39.11 1.39
CA GLU A 16 -24.76 -39.11 0.15
C GLU A 16 -25.61 -39.41 -1.11
N GLY A 17 -26.59 -40.30 -1.00
CA GLY A 17 -27.53 -40.58 -2.09
C GLY A 17 -28.40 -39.37 -2.45
N THR A 18 -28.85 -38.59 -1.46
CA THR A 18 -29.65 -37.38 -1.71
C THR A 18 -28.80 -36.28 -2.37
N LYS A 19 -27.56 -36.10 -1.95
CA LYS A 19 -26.60 -35.15 -2.52
C LYS A 19 -26.35 -35.46 -4.00
N LYS A 20 -26.04 -36.71 -4.33
CA LYS A 20 -25.81 -37.17 -5.69
C LYS A 20 -27.06 -36.92 -6.58
N ASN A 21 -28.23 -37.23 -6.05
CA ASN A 21 -29.49 -37.01 -6.77
C ASN A 21 -29.72 -35.52 -7.06
N TYR A 22 -29.40 -34.59 -6.17
CA TYR A 22 -29.56 -33.16 -6.43
C TYR A 22 -28.58 -32.64 -7.48
N ILE A 23 -27.34 -33.13 -7.50
CA ILE A 23 -26.37 -32.82 -8.56
C ILE A 23 -26.88 -33.28 -9.92
N ASP A 24 -27.35 -34.53 -10.00
CA ASP A 24 -27.89 -35.08 -11.24
C ASP A 24 -29.14 -34.31 -11.70
N ASP A 25 -30.00 -33.88 -10.79
CA ASP A 25 -31.20 -33.10 -11.09
C ASP A 25 -30.86 -31.71 -11.62
N ILE A 26 -29.91 -30.98 -11.04
CA ILE A 26 -29.44 -29.67 -11.56
C ILE A 26 -28.87 -29.84 -12.97
N SER A 27 -28.06 -30.88 -13.20
CA SER A 27 -27.51 -31.18 -14.53
C SER A 27 -28.62 -31.47 -15.55
N ARG A 28 -29.66 -32.25 -15.17
CA ARG A 28 -30.82 -32.54 -16.03
C ARG A 28 -31.64 -31.28 -16.34
N ILE A 29 -31.88 -30.44 -15.35
CA ILE A 29 -32.60 -29.17 -15.52
C ILE A 29 -31.84 -28.28 -16.49
N SER A 30 -30.53 -28.15 -16.32
CA SER A 30 -29.66 -27.37 -17.20
C SER A 30 -29.78 -27.76 -18.65
N ILE A 31 -29.64 -29.05 -18.93
CA ILE A 31 -29.62 -29.59 -20.33
C ILE A 31 -31.01 -29.67 -20.93
N LYS A 32 -32.02 -30.10 -20.14
CA LYS A 32 -33.35 -30.47 -20.70
C LYS A 32 -34.29 -29.28 -20.83
N TYR A 33 -34.16 -28.26 -19.99
CA TYR A 33 -35.16 -27.19 -19.89
C TYR A 33 -34.62 -25.78 -20.15
N LEU A 34 -33.29 -25.56 -20.02
CA LEU A 34 -32.71 -24.23 -20.11
C LEU A 34 -31.66 -24.07 -21.23
N ASP A 35 -31.13 -25.17 -21.74
CA ASP A 35 -29.97 -25.17 -22.66
C ASP A 35 -28.78 -24.31 -22.18
N VAL A 36 -28.60 -24.28 -20.87
CA VAL A 36 -27.54 -23.50 -20.18
C VAL A 36 -27.02 -24.31 -19.01
N ASN A 37 -25.70 -24.27 -18.78
CA ASN A 37 -25.10 -24.92 -17.62
C ASN A 37 -25.32 -24.07 -16.36
N LEU A 38 -26.25 -24.43 -15.50
CA LEU A 38 -26.56 -23.73 -14.24
C LEU A 38 -25.37 -23.66 -13.29
N TYR A 39 -24.38 -24.57 -13.39
CA TYR A 39 -23.17 -24.52 -12.56
C TYR A 39 -22.19 -23.41 -12.94
N SER A 40 -22.33 -22.84 -14.13
CA SER A 40 -21.51 -21.71 -14.61
C SER A 40 -22.18 -20.34 -14.38
N CYS A 41 -23.43 -20.30 -13.90
CA CYS A 41 -24.15 -19.07 -13.64
C CYS A 41 -23.75 -18.45 -12.31
N ASP A 42 -23.66 -17.12 -12.28
CA ASP A 42 -23.70 -16.36 -11.03
C ASP A 42 -25.12 -16.34 -10.43
N ILE A 43 -25.28 -15.74 -9.23
CA ILE A 43 -26.56 -15.78 -8.53
C ILE A 43 -27.69 -15.03 -9.27
N GLU A 44 -27.38 -13.91 -9.93
CA GLU A 44 -28.36 -13.11 -10.67
C GLU A 44 -28.81 -13.84 -11.95
N GLN A 45 -27.85 -14.40 -12.69
CA GLN A 45 -28.10 -15.24 -13.85
C GLN A 45 -28.88 -16.51 -13.48
N PHE A 46 -28.54 -17.14 -12.36
CA PHE A 46 -29.25 -18.30 -11.84
C PHE A 46 -30.70 -17.96 -11.48
N ASP A 47 -30.95 -16.87 -10.73
CA ASP A 47 -32.29 -16.41 -10.37
C ASP A 47 -33.12 -16.03 -11.59
N PHE A 48 -32.50 -15.42 -12.62
CA PHE A 48 -33.14 -15.14 -13.89
C PHE A 48 -33.55 -16.42 -14.61
N LYS A 49 -32.67 -17.42 -14.70
CA LYS A 49 -32.94 -18.72 -15.30
C LYS A 49 -33.97 -19.51 -14.52
N CYS A 50 -34.04 -19.40 -13.22
CA CYS A 50 -35.10 -20.01 -12.41
C CYS A 50 -36.49 -19.39 -12.69
N LYS A 51 -36.56 -18.08 -13.01
CA LYS A 51 -37.82 -17.46 -13.47
C LYS A 51 -38.27 -18.02 -14.83
N GLU A 52 -37.36 -18.28 -15.77
CA GLU A 52 -37.67 -18.94 -17.04
C GLU A 52 -38.22 -20.34 -16.82
N LEU A 53 -37.68 -21.15 -15.89
CA LEU A 53 -38.20 -22.47 -15.52
C LEU A 53 -39.63 -22.44 -15.00
N ASN A 54 -40.02 -21.42 -14.23
CA ASN A 54 -41.37 -21.28 -13.72
C ASN A 54 -42.41 -21.01 -14.81
N ASN A 55 -41.98 -20.60 -16.01
CA ASN A 55 -42.83 -20.41 -17.18
C ASN A 55 -42.78 -21.61 -18.17
N ASN A 56 -42.00 -22.66 -17.86
CA ASN A 56 -41.83 -23.83 -18.71
C ASN A 56 -42.81 -24.95 -18.29
N GLU A 57 -43.89 -25.14 -19.06
CA GLU A 57 -44.95 -26.13 -18.75
C GLU A 57 -44.38 -27.54 -18.58
N LYS A 58 -43.49 -27.98 -19.46
CA LYS A 58 -42.88 -29.32 -19.39
C LYS A 58 -42.05 -29.53 -18.13
N TYR A 59 -41.37 -28.47 -17.64
CA TYR A 59 -40.67 -28.51 -16.38
C TYR A 59 -41.65 -28.63 -15.21
N LEU A 60 -42.73 -27.85 -15.22
CA LEU A 60 -43.72 -27.83 -14.14
C LEU A 60 -44.42 -29.18 -14.00
N GLU A 61 -44.83 -29.80 -15.13
CA GLU A 61 -45.42 -31.14 -15.16
C GLU A 61 -44.45 -32.20 -14.60
N GLN A 62 -43.20 -32.20 -15.07
CA GLN A 62 -42.20 -33.18 -14.64
C GLN A 62 -41.81 -32.98 -13.16
N ASN A 63 -41.74 -31.74 -12.70
CA ASN A 63 -41.44 -31.41 -11.31
C ASN A 63 -42.60 -31.87 -10.38
N SER A 64 -43.85 -31.70 -10.82
CA SER A 64 -45.01 -32.16 -10.08
C SER A 64 -45.04 -33.70 -10.03
N ALA A 65 -44.76 -34.38 -11.14
CA ALA A 65 -44.67 -35.85 -11.18
C ALA A 65 -43.55 -36.42 -10.29
N ASN A 66 -42.48 -35.68 -10.06
CA ASN A 66 -41.35 -36.06 -9.21
C ASN A 66 -41.45 -35.49 -7.77
N ASN A 67 -42.65 -35.27 -7.25
CA ASN A 67 -42.87 -34.77 -5.88
C ASN A 67 -42.09 -33.49 -5.56
N LYS A 68 -41.98 -32.56 -6.53
CA LYS A 68 -41.23 -31.28 -6.40
C LYS A 68 -39.73 -31.44 -6.13
N ARG A 69 -39.13 -32.55 -6.48
CA ARG A 69 -37.72 -32.85 -6.26
C ARG A 69 -36.82 -31.86 -7.00
N TYR A 70 -37.16 -31.42 -8.21
CA TYR A 70 -36.42 -30.44 -8.98
C TYR A 70 -36.44 -29.06 -8.30
N SER A 71 -37.60 -28.63 -7.79
CA SER A 71 -37.67 -27.39 -7.01
C SER A 71 -36.81 -27.43 -5.75
N SER A 72 -36.72 -28.61 -5.09
CA SER A 72 -35.85 -28.79 -3.94
C SER A 72 -34.37 -28.72 -4.34
N ALA A 73 -33.96 -29.34 -5.45
CA ALA A 73 -32.59 -29.27 -5.95
C ALA A 73 -32.18 -27.83 -6.30
N ILE A 74 -33.05 -27.07 -6.98
CA ILE A 74 -32.86 -25.65 -7.30
C ILE A 74 -32.71 -24.83 -6.04
N LYS A 75 -33.59 -25.04 -5.04
CA LYS A 75 -33.52 -24.30 -3.77
C LYS A 75 -32.20 -24.56 -3.03
N TYR A 76 -31.80 -25.82 -2.90
CA TYR A 76 -30.55 -26.16 -2.24
C TYR A 76 -29.33 -25.64 -3.00
N TYR A 77 -29.38 -25.60 -4.33
CA TYR A 77 -28.30 -25.04 -5.13
C TYR A 77 -28.27 -23.49 -5.05
N ARG A 78 -29.42 -22.84 -4.93
CA ARG A 78 -29.51 -21.41 -4.68
C ARG A 78 -28.99 -21.03 -3.30
N ASP A 79 -29.40 -21.77 -2.26
CA ASP A 79 -28.89 -21.60 -0.90
C ASP A 79 -27.35 -21.77 -0.87
N PHE A 80 -26.82 -22.68 -1.70
CA PHE A 80 -25.40 -22.84 -1.94
C PHE A 80 -24.75 -21.61 -2.59
N LEU A 81 -25.35 -21.07 -3.64
CA LEU A 81 -24.83 -19.87 -4.28
C LEU A 81 -24.88 -18.67 -3.31
N ASP A 82 -25.97 -18.53 -2.52
CA ASP A 82 -26.07 -17.50 -1.47
C ASP A 82 -24.97 -17.67 -0.41
N GLU A 83 -24.72 -18.89 0.08
CA GLU A 83 -23.68 -19.15 1.08
C GLU A 83 -22.27 -18.99 0.48
N LYS A 84 -22.06 -19.41 -0.76
CA LYS A 84 -20.84 -19.14 -1.52
C LYS A 84 -20.63 -17.64 -1.71
N PHE A 85 -21.70 -16.90 -2.04
CA PHE A 85 -21.68 -15.45 -2.23
C PHE A 85 -21.57 -14.71 -0.90
N CYS A 86 -22.08 -15.24 0.22
CA CYS A 86 -21.85 -14.71 1.58
C CYS A 86 -20.45 -15.04 2.07
N ASN A 87 -19.93 -16.24 1.85
CA ASN A 87 -18.53 -16.58 2.10
C ASN A 87 -17.58 -15.83 1.15
N ASP A 88 -17.96 -15.66 -0.11
CA ASP A 88 -17.28 -14.78 -1.07
C ASP A 88 -17.46 -13.29 -0.68
N LYS A 89 -18.51 -12.88 0.04
CA LYS A 89 -18.64 -11.53 0.61
C LYS A 89 -17.83 -11.36 1.90
N GLU A 90 -17.67 -12.38 2.72
CA GLU A 90 -16.73 -12.36 3.86
C GLU A 90 -15.27 -12.50 3.37
N VAL A 91 -15.01 -13.32 2.37
CA VAL A 91 -13.75 -13.35 1.61
C VAL A 91 -13.63 -12.11 0.70
N ASN A 92 -14.75 -11.53 0.20
CA ASN A 92 -14.83 -10.33 -0.64
C ASN A 92 -14.88 -9.01 0.14
N LYS A 93 -14.81 -8.96 1.46
CA LYS A 93 -14.17 -7.82 2.14
C LYS A 93 -12.69 -7.71 1.72
N GLY A 94 -12.08 -8.80 1.22
CA GLY A 94 -10.79 -8.82 0.53
C GLY A 94 -10.86 -8.80 -1.02
N LEU A 95 -12.04 -8.86 -1.67
CA LEU A 95 -12.20 -9.17 -3.11
C LEU A 95 -12.91 -8.09 -3.97
N ASN A 96 -13.11 -6.88 -3.45
CA ASN A 96 -13.14 -5.69 -4.33
C ASN A 96 -11.75 -5.36 -4.92
N MET A 97 -10.78 -6.25 -4.69
CA MET A 97 -9.39 -6.18 -5.16
C MET A 97 -9.15 -6.81 -6.54
N LYS A 98 -10.11 -7.52 -7.12
CA LYS A 98 -9.88 -8.31 -8.36
C LYS A 98 -9.59 -7.47 -9.61
N ASN A 99 -9.73 -6.14 -9.57
CA ASN A 99 -9.50 -5.26 -10.72
C ASN A 99 -8.50 -4.11 -10.48
N MET A 100 -7.79 -4.06 -9.34
CA MET A 100 -6.77 -3.04 -9.13
C MET A 100 -5.38 -3.63 -9.31
N SER A 101 -4.56 -2.99 -10.14
CA SER A 101 -3.16 -3.35 -10.29
C SER A 101 -2.42 -3.20 -8.96
N SER A 102 -1.63 -4.20 -8.58
CA SER A 102 -0.84 -4.16 -7.35
C SER A 102 0.35 -3.18 -7.42
N ASN A 103 0.71 -2.70 -8.62
CA ASN A 103 1.75 -1.71 -8.83
C ASN A 103 1.21 -0.58 -9.70
N GLN A 104 1.14 0.63 -9.17
CA GLN A 104 0.61 1.81 -9.88
C GLN A 104 1.55 3.00 -9.77
N ILE A 105 1.63 3.82 -10.81
CA ILE A 105 2.34 5.10 -10.79
C ILE A 105 1.40 6.20 -11.26
N LEU A 106 1.14 7.19 -10.37
CA LEU A 106 0.46 8.43 -10.70
C LEU A 106 1.49 9.38 -11.31
N TYR A 107 1.38 9.70 -12.60
CA TYR A 107 2.36 10.52 -13.30
C TYR A 107 1.72 11.74 -13.97
N GLY A 108 2.49 12.80 -14.17
CA GLY A 108 2.05 14.00 -14.85
C GLY A 108 2.80 15.24 -14.41
N PRO A 109 2.41 16.42 -14.92
CA PRO A 109 3.06 17.70 -14.62
C PRO A 109 3.00 18.06 -13.13
N PRO A 110 3.86 18.96 -12.64
CA PRO A 110 3.82 19.42 -11.26
C PRO A 110 2.52 20.17 -10.93
N GLY A 111 2.04 20.03 -9.70
CA GLY A 111 0.82 20.71 -9.25
C GLY A 111 -0.50 20.08 -9.76
N THR A 112 -0.50 18.83 -10.23
CA THR A 112 -1.73 18.11 -10.61
C THR A 112 -2.36 17.34 -9.44
N GLY A 113 -1.78 17.43 -8.24
CA GLY A 113 -2.32 16.80 -7.03
C GLY A 113 -1.98 15.31 -6.88
N LYS A 114 -0.90 14.81 -7.48
CA LYS A 114 -0.50 13.40 -7.42
C LYS A 114 -0.41 12.86 -5.99
N THR A 115 0.32 13.53 -5.10
CA THR A 115 0.45 13.13 -3.69
C THR A 115 -0.89 13.22 -2.95
N TYR A 116 -1.75 14.18 -3.31
CA TYR A 116 -3.12 14.25 -2.80
C TYR A 116 -3.94 13.01 -3.19
N HIS A 117 -3.87 12.61 -4.45
CA HIS A 117 -4.58 11.45 -4.99
C HIS A 117 -3.97 10.11 -4.54
N ALA A 118 -2.68 10.07 -4.19
CA ALA A 118 -2.05 8.88 -3.63
C ALA A 118 -2.72 8.45 -2.31
N ILE A 119 -3.13 9.41 -1.46
CA ILE A 119 -3.91 9.14 -0.24
C ILE A 119 -5.26 8.51 -0.58
N ASN A 120 -5.98 9.08 -1.55
CA ASN A 120 -7.28 8.55 -1.96
C ASN A 120 -7.13 7.13 -2.55
N LYS A 121 -6.11 6.93 -3.38
CA LYS A 121 -5.81 5.63 -4.00
C LYS A 121 -5.45 4.56 -2.97
N ALA A 122 -4.70 4.93 -1.94
CA ALA A 122 -4.42 4.03 -0.83
C ALA A 122 -5.71 3.63 -0.08
N LEU A 123 -6.61 4.56 0.20
CA LEU A 123 -7.90 4.24 0.82
C LEU A 123 -8.81 3.43 -0.10
N GLU A 124 -8.76 3.64 -1.42
CA GLU A 124 -9.47 2.77 -2.39
C GLU A 124 -8.95 1.32 -2.31
N ILE A 125 -7.64 1.12 -2.24
CA ILE A 125 -7.00 -0.21 -2.08
C ILE A 125 -7.44 -0.86 -0.77
N LEU A 126 -7.62 -0.09 0.30
CA LEU A 126 -8.12 -0.57 1.60
C LEU A 126 -9.64 -0.85 1.63
N GLY A 127 -10.34 -0.64 0.50
CA GLY A 127 -11.76 -0.98 0.37
C GLY A 127 -12.74 0.17 0.60
N TYR A 128 -12.24 1.40 0.74
CA TYR A 128 -13.07 2.62 0.89
C TYR A 128 -13.47 3.26 -0.45
N LYS A 129 -13.59 2.45 -1.49
CA LYS A 129 -14.01 2.86 -2.83
C LYS A 129 -15.53 2.78 -2.95
N LYS A 130 -16.17 3.84 -3.47
CA LYS A 130 -17.59 3.86 -3.86
C LYS A 130 -17.73 3.58 -5.35
N ASP A 131 -16.94 4.31 -6.15
CA ASP A 131 -16.91 4.22 -7.61
C ASP A 131 -15.50 4.51 -8.11
N GLU A 132 -15.26 4.45 -9.40
CA GLU A 132 -13.92 4.70 -9.94
C GLU A 132 -13.43 6.11 -9.56
N ASN A 133 -12.30 6.16 -8.85
CA ASN A 133 -11.70 7.36 -8.27
C ASN A 133 -12.57 8.15 -7.26
N ILE A 134 -13.65 7.54 -6.73
CA ILE A 134 -14.53 8.15 -5.73
C ILE A 134 -14.48 7.35 -4.44
N LEU A 135 -14.14 8.02 -3.33
CA LEU A 135 -14.15 7.42 -1.99
C LEU A 135 -15.57 7.27 -1.43
N ASP A 136 -15.77 6.22 -0.65
CA ASP A 136 -17.00 5.99 0.10
C ASP A 136 -16.92 6.66 1.47
N TYR A 137 -17.29 7.92 1.54
CA TYR A 137 -17.25 8.71 2.79
C TYR A 137 -18.19 8.20 3.88
N LYS A 138 -19.21 7.39 3.54
CA LYS A 138 -20.04 6.73 4.56
C LYS A 138 -19.24 5.64 5.27
N LYS A 139 -18.53 4.81 4.51
CA LYS A 139 -17.65 3.78 5.09
C LYS A 139 -16.47 4.41 5.85
N ILE A 140 -15.88 5.49 5.32
CA ILE A 140 -14.81 6.22 6.00
C ILE A 140 -15.29 6.73 7.36
N LYS A 141 -16.46 7.35 7.42
CA LYS A 141 -17.04 7.84 8.68
C LYS A 141 -17.30 6.71 9.67
N GLN A 142 -17.86 5.59 9.21
CA GLN A 142 -18.07 4.40 10.06
C GLN A 142 -16.75 3.87 10.62
N ALA A 143 -15.71 3.79 9.80
CA ALA A 143 -14.38 3.34 10.26
C ALA A 143 -13.76 4.31 11.28
N LEU A 144 -13.89 5.64 11.09
CA LEU A 144 -13.42 6.63 12.07
C LEU A 144 -14.13 6.49 13.42
N GLU A 145 -15.44 6.21 13.42
CA GLU A 145 -16.23 5.97 14.63
C GLU A 145 -15.80 4.64 15.31
N GLU A 146 -15.60 3.57 14.54
CA GLU A 146 -15.16 2.26 15.02
C GLU A 146 -13.77 2.31 15.66
N PHE A 147 -12.83 2.97 15.00
CA PHE A 147 -11.46 3.16 15.49
C PHE A 147 -11.31 4.28 16.52
N LYS A 148 -12.39 5.04 16.81
CA LYS A 148 -12.42 6.20 17.72
C LYS A 148 -11.42 7.28 17.34
N ILE A 149 -11.33 7.60 16.04
CA ILE A 149 -10.41 8.56 15.48
C ILE A 149 -11.08 9.93 15.40
N ASP A 150 -10.45 10.94 15.99
CA ASP A 150 -10.89 12.33 15.87
C ASP A 150 -10.32 12.99 14.61
N TYR A 151 -11.11 13.90 14.01
CA TYR A 151 -10.70 14.69 12.84
C TYR A 151 -11.15 16.14 12.97
N LYS A 152 -10.45 17.07 12.27
CA LYS A 152 -10.78 18.49 12.29
C LYS A 152 -12.11 18.75 11.61
N LYS A 153 -13.03 19.44 12.32
CA LYS A 153 -14.41 19.76 11.87
C LYS A 153 -14.57 21.23 11.41
N ASP A 154 -13.48 21.99 11.34
CA ASP A 154 -13.49 23.45 11.26
C ASP A 154 -13.92 24.04 9.91
N ASP A 155 -14.01 23.23 8.84
CA ASP A 155 -14.35 23.68 7.49
C ASP A 155 -15.26 22.66 6.80
N GLU A 156 -16.53 23.00 6.61
CA GLU A 156 -17.51 22.11 5.96
C GLU A 156 -17.06 21.69 4.55
N ASN A 157 -16.39 22.57 3.81
CA ASN A 157 -15.89 22.30 2.45
C ASN A 157 -14.68 21.34 2.42
N ARG A 158 -14.03 21.12 3.57
CA ARG A 158 -12.87 20.22 3.71
C ARG A 158 -13.16 19.00 4.58
N GLN A 159 -14.36 18.85 5.07
CA GLN A 159 -14.71 17.80 6.02
C GLN A 159 -14.41 16.40 5.46
N GLU A 160 -14.81 16.11 4.23
CA GLU A 160 -14.53 14.83 3.57
C GLU A 160 -13.02 14.55 3.47
N ARG A 161 -12.24 15.60 3.11
CA ARG A 161 -10.78 15.46 3.04
C ARG A 161 -10.15 15.22 4.41
N ASN A 162 -10.62 15.92 5.43
CA ASN A 162 -10.13 15.74 6.80
C ASN A 162 -10.43 14.34 7.33
N GLN A 163 -11.61 13.78 7.01
CA GLN A 163 -11.97 12.41 7.32
C GLN A 163 -11.04 11.40 6.60
N ALA A 164 -10.85 11.55 5.29
CA ALA A 164 -9.98 10.68 4.52
C ALA A 164 -8.53 10.74 5.03
N LYS A 165 -8.02 11.95 5.35
CA LYS A 165 -6.67 12.12 5.88
C LYS A 165 -6.51 11.49 7.27
N ALA A 166 -7.47 11.68 8.17
CA ALA A 166 -7.42 11.10 9.52
C ALA A 166 -7.41 9.55 9.46
N LEU A 167 -8.24 8.97 8.60
CA LEU A 167 -8.25 7.52 8.41
C LEU A 167 -6.95 7.01 7.78
N PHE A 168 -6.40 7.74 6.81
CA PHE A 168 -5.10 7.43 6.21
C PHE A 168 -3.98 7.46 7.26
N ASP A 169 -3.96 8.50 8.12
CA ASP A 169 -2.94 8.64 9.16
C ASP A 169 -3.00 7.48 10.17
N HIS A 170 -4.20 7.03 10.54
CA HIS A 170 -4.37 5.83 11.35
C HIS A 170 -3.70 4.60 10.72
N TYR A 171 -3.92 4.34 9.43
CA TYR A 171 -3.27 3.21 8.76
C TYR A 171 -1.75 3.38 8.61
N VAL A 172 -1.25 4.61 8.62
CA VAL A 172 0.20 4.88 8.69
C VAL A 172 0.74 4.56 10.09
N GLU A 173 0.04 4.95 11.16
CA GLU A 173 0.40 4.61 12.54
C GLU A 173 0.41 3.09 12.77
N GLU A 174 -0.60 2.38 12.25
CA GLU A 174 -0.67 0.90 12.26
C GLU A 174 0.35 0.23 11.33
N LYS A 175 1.14 1.01 10.57
CA LYS A 175 2.14 0.54 9.61
C LYS A 175 1.57 -0.39 8.52
N GLN A 176 0.29 -0.25 8.25
CA GLN A 176 -0.37 -0.88 7.11
C GLN A 176 -0.15 -0.06 5.82
N ILE A 177 0.06 1.25 5.98
CA ILE A 177 0.59 2.14 4.93
C ILE A 177 1.95 2.65 5.38
N VAL A 178 2.94 2.61 4.48
CA VAL A 178 4.24 3.26 4.69
C VAL A 178 4.55 4.21 3.55
N PHE A 179 5.34 5.25 3.84
CA PHE A 179 5.66 6.30 2.89
C PHE A 179 7.17 6.43 2.74
N ALA A 180 7.67 6.44 1.51
CA ALA A 180 9.06 6.66 1.17
C ALA A 180 9.16 7.75 0.10
N THR A 181 10.18 8.61 0.18
CA THR A 181 10.49 9.59 -0.86
C THR A 181 11.82 9.22 -1.49
N PHE A 182 11.84 8.98 -2.79
CA PHE A 182 13.08 8.67 -3.47
C PHE A 182 13.86 9.95 -3.79
N HIS A 183 15.16 9.87 -3.66
CA HIS A 183 16.13 10.90 -4.03
C HIS A 183 17.41 10.26 -4.55
N GLN A 184 18.31 11.03 -5.12
CA GLN A 184 19.51 10.49 -5.80
C GLN A 184 20.40 9.59 -4.94
N SER A 185 20.45 9.86 -3.63
CA SER A 185 21.25 9.07 -2.67
C SER A 185 20.48 7.90 -2.04
N TYR A 186 19.17 7.72 -2.34
CA TYR A 186 18.38 6.63 -1.80
C TYR A 186 18.84 5.30 -2.39
N GLY A 187 19.07 4.29 -1.55
CA GLY A 187 19.66 3.03 -1.96
C GLY A 187 18.91 1.79 -1.50
N TYR A 188 19.46 0.65 -1.85
CA TYR A 188 18.99 -0.68 -1.47
C TYR A 188 18.96 -0.83 0.06
N GLU A 189 19.95 -0.23 0.74
CA GLU A 189 20.16 -0.33 2.18
C GLU A 189 19.06 0.32 3.00
N GLU A 190 18.40 1.36 2.48
CA GLU A 190 17.24 2.00 3.11
C GLU A 190 15.94 1.29 2.73
N PHE A 191 15.90 0.70 1.54
CA PHE A 191 14.67 0.14 0.97
C PHE A 191 14.47 -1.33 1.35
N VAL A 192 15.49 -2.17 1.19
CA VAL A 192 15.42 -3.62 1.39
C VAL A 192 16.09 -4.05 2.67
N GLU A 193 17.41 -4.00 2.74
CA GLU A 193 18.20 -4.29 3.95
C GLU A 193 19.59 -3.71 3.84
N GLY A 194 20.16 -3.28 4.95
CA GLY A 194 21.48 -2.65 4.97
C GLY A 194 22.23 -2.86 6.27
N ILE A 195 23.56 -2.73 6.20
CA ILE A 195 24.44 -2.80 7.35
C ILE A 195 24.50 -1.41 7.99
N LYS A 196 24.09 -1.29 9.26
CA LYS A 196 24.14 -0.04 10.02
C LYS A 196 25.08 -0.16 11.23
N PRO A 197 25.91 0.87 11.50
CA PRO A 197 26.74 0.88 12.70
C PRO A 197 25.84 1.06 13.95
N MET A 198 26.15 0.30 14.99
CA MET A 198 25.53 0.44 16.31
C MET A 198 26.46 1.28 17.19
N MET A 199 25.97 2.36 17.77
CA MET A 199 26.67 3.08 18.82
C MET A 199 26.44 2.34 20.14
N ASN A 200 27.52 1.83 20.76
CA ASN A 200 27.45 1.41 22.14
C ASN A 200 27.42 2.66 23.03
N ASN A 201 26.35 2.82 23.79
CA ASN A 201 26.24 3.90 24.80
C ASN A 201 27.09 3.65 26.05
N GLU A 202 27.95 2.64 26.05
CA GLU A 202 28.85 2.39 27.16
C GLU A 202 30.18 3.12 26.98
N ALA A 203 30.53 3.89 27.98
CA ALA A 203 31.59 4.94 27.98
C ALA A 203 33.04 4.46 27.71
N ASN A 204 33.29 3.18 27.39
CA ASN A 204 34.67 2.65 27.28
C ASN A 204 34.97 1.69 26.12
N SER A 205 34.07 1.45 25.15
CA SER A 205 34.39 0.63 23.99
C SER A 205 34.33 1.43 22.69
N GLN A 206 35.48 1.62 22.02
CA GLN A 206 35.62 2.26 20.70
C GLN A 206 35.33 1.30 19.53
N GLU A 207 34.75 0.13 19.76
CA GLU A 207 34.46 -0.83 18.67
C GLU A 207 33.07 -0.57 18.06
N LEU A 208 33.05 -0.18 16.77
CA LEU A 208 31.86 -0.09 15.96
C LEU A 208 31.31 -1.50 15.69
N LYS A 209 30.13 -1.80 16.22
CA LYS A 209 29.39 -3.01 15.85
C LYS A 209 28.49 -2.70 14.67
N TYR A 210 28.36 -3.65 13.77
CA TYR A 210 27.50 -3.55 12.60
C TYR A 210 26.33 -4.52 12.71
N GLU A 211 25.13 -4.04 12.40
CA GLU A 211 23.92 -4.83 12.38
C GLU A 211 23.24 -4.74 11.01
N ILE A 212 22.68 -5.86 10.52
CA ILE A 212 21.81 -5.85 9.34
C ILE A 212 20.43 -5.41 9.79
N LYS A 213 19.98 -4.25 9.29
CA LYS A 213 18.61 -3.75 9.52
C LYS A 213 17.75 -3.88 8.28
N ASP A 214 16.51 -4.29 8.50
CA ASP A 214 15.51 -4.33 7.44
C ASP A 214 15.18 -2.91 6.98
N GLY A 215 15.07 -2.72 5.66
CA GLY A 215 14.60 -1.49 5.05
C GLY A 215 13.07 -1.43 5.04
N ILE A 216 12.53 -0.27 4.65
CA ILE A 216 11.09 0.02 4.73
C ILE A 216 10.24 -0.96 3.90
N PHE A 217 10.70 -1.37 2.72
CA PHE A 217 9.99 -2.30 1.85
C PHE A 217 9.98 -3.72 2.42
N LYS A 218 11.12 -4.18 2.95
CA LYS A 218 11.22 -5.49 3.58
C LYS A 218 10.35 -5.58 4.84
N ASP A 219 10.32 -4.53 5.67
CA ASP A 219 9.50 -4.49 6.89
C ASP A 219 8.00 -4.62 6.56
N ILE A 220 7.50 -3.85 5.59
CA ILE A 220 6.08 -3.94 5.19
C ILE A 220 5.74 -5.30 4.55
N CYS A 221 6.65 -5.88 3.75
CA CYS A 221 6.46 -7.21 3.18
C CYS A 221 6.40 -8.29 4.27
N ASN A 222 7.23 -8.21 5.31
CA ASN A 222 7.19 -9.14 6.44
C ASN A 222 5.85 -9.07 7.19
N ARG A 223 5.31 -7.87 7.43
CA ARG A 223 3.99 -7.66 8.05
C ARG A 223 2.85 -8.19 7.18
N ALA A 224 2.93 -7.93 5.88
CA ALA A 224 1.96 -8.43 4.91
C ALA A 224 1.98 -9.97 4.83
N LEU A 225 3.16 -10.58 4.88
CA LEU A 225 3.32 -12.03 4.87
C LEU A 225 2.72 -12.66 6.12
N GLU A 226 2.97 -12.10 7.30
CA GLU A 226 2.37 -12.57 8.55
C GLU A 226 0.84 -12.53 8.49
N ASN A 227 0.25 -11.44 7.98
CA ASN A 227 -1.20 -11.34 7.79
C ASN A 227 -1.71 -12.35 6.75
N TYR A 228 -0.99 -12.52 5.62
CA TYR A 228 -1.36 -13.49 4.59
C TYR A 228 -1.36 -14.92 5.13
N GLU A 229 -0.32 -15.32 5.87
CA GLU A 229 -0.24 -16.63 6.52
C GLU A 229 -1.38 -16.82 7.52
N ASN A 230 -1.65 -15.80 8.37
CA ASN A 230 -2.73 -15.85 9.36
C ASN A 230 -4.11 -15.96 8.71
N SER A 231 -4.32 -15.29 7.56
CA SER A 231 -5.60 -15.35 6.83
C SER A 231 -5.90 -16.73 6.22
N ASN A 232 -4.87 -17.55 6.02
CA ASN A 232 -5.02 -18.91 5.50
C ASN A 232 -5.23 -19.97 6.61
N LEU A 233 -5.08 -19.60 7.88
CA LEU A 233 -5.33 -20.48 9.03
C LEU A 233 -6.83 -20.59 9.29
N ASN A 234 -7.29 -21.75 9.76
CA ASN A 234 -8.65 -21.86 10.28
C ASN A 234 -8.74 -21.16 11.66
N THR A 235 -9.96 -20.95 12.16
CA THR A 235 -10.21 -20.18 13.39
C THR A 235 -9.55 -20.82 14.64
N GLU A 236 -9.47 -22.15 14.70
CA GLU A 236 -8.82 -22.88 15.81
C GLU A 236 -7.30 -22.71 15.75
N GLU A 237 -6.69 -22.93 14.58
CA GLU A 237 -5.24 -22.77 14.39
C GLU A 237 -4.78 -21.33 14.66
N LEU A 238 -5.60 -20.34 14.26
CA LEU A 238 -5.30 -18.94 14.57
C LEU A 238 -5.39 -18.66 16.09
N ARG A 239 -6.41 -19.20 16.73
CA ARG A 239 -6.59 -19.09 18.18
C ARG A 239 -5.38 -19.65 18.92
N GLU A 240 -4.97 -20.86 18.58
CA GLU A 240 -3.77 -21.48 19.15
C GLU A 240 -2.50 -20.66 18.91
N LYS A 241 -2.36 -20.07 17.71
CA LYS A 241 -1.21 -19.20 17.37
C LYS A 241 -1.20 -17.93 18.21
N ILE A 242 -2.34 -17.27 18.39
CA ILE A 242 -2.49 -16.05 19.20
C ILE A 242 -2.26 -16.37 20.68
N GLU A 243 -2.90 -17.40 21.20
CA GLU A 243 -2.73 -17.84 22.60
C GLU A 243 -1.28 -18.19 22.92
N LEU A 244 -0.59 -18.90 22.01
CA LEU A 244 0.82 -19.20 22.18
C LEU A 244 1.67 -17.95 22.18
N ARG A 245 1.40 -16.98 21.28
CA ARG A 245 2.14 -15.71 21.22
C ARG A 245 1.96 -14.90 22.49
N GLU A 246 0.73 -14.76 22.98
CA GLU A 246 0.45 -14.08 24.25
C GLU A 246 1.14 -14.76 25.45
N LYS A 247 1.14 -16.10 25.48
CA LYS A 247 1.86 -16.85 26.51
C LYS A 247 3.38 -16.59 26.45
N VAL A 248 3.94 -16.55 25.23
CA VAL A 248 5.36 -16.25 25.02
C VAL A 248 5.69 -14.83 25.46
N GLU A 249 4.87 -13.85 25.12
CA GLU A 249 5.07 -12.46 25.53
C GLU A 249 5.00 -12.29 27.05
N LYS A 250 4.01 -12.89 27.69
CA LYS A 250 3.90 -12.91 29.17
C LYS A 250 5.10 -13.58 29.84
N PHE A 251 5.59 -14.66 29.26
CA PHE A 251 6.79 -15.35 29.73
C PHE A 251 8.05 -14.49 29.60
N LEU A 252 8.28 -13.87 28.45
CA LEU A 252 9.44 -13.03 28.22
C LEU A 252 9.41 -11.77 29.09
N ASN A 253 8.24 -11.13 29.26
CA ASN A 253 8.07 -10.00 30.17
C ASN A 253 8.38 -10.39 31.61
N ARG A 254 7.89 -11.55 32.08
CA ARG A 254 8.24 -12.03 33.42
C ARG A 254 9.74 -12.20 33.60
N LEU A 255 10.43 -12.82 32.63
CA LEU A 255 11.88 -13.00 32.70
C LEU A 255 12.64 -11.67 32.73
N LEU A 256 12.16 -10.66 31.98
CA LEU A 256 12.71 -9.29 32.02
C LEU A 256 12.50 -8.62 33.39
N GLU A 257 11.27 -8.66 33.91
CA GLU A 257 10.92 -8.02 35.18
C GLU A 257 11.63 -8.65 36.38
N THR A 258 11.80 -9.96 36.36
CA THR A 258 12.42 -10.71 37.47
C THR A 258 13.93 -10.84 37.33
N ASN A 259 14.48 -10.52 36.15
CA ASN A 259 15.89 -10.77 35.79
C ASN A 259 16.31 -12.23 36.12
N GLU A 260 15.40 -13.19 35.83
CA GLU A 260 15.57 -14.60 36.19
C GLU A 260 16.64 -15.26 35.29
N PRO A 261 17.68 -15.90 35.87
CA PRO A 261 18.69 -16.56 35.09
C PRO A 261 18.20 -17.82 34.40
N ILE A 262 18.63 -18.04 33.16
CA ILE A 262 18.38 -19.28 32.42
C ILE A 262 19.70 -20.04 32.33
N SER A 263 19.75 -21.24 32.94
CA SER A 263 20.99 -22.04 32.99
C SER A 263 21.28 -22.66 31.63
N LYS A 264 22.56 -22.58 31.21
CA LYS A 264 23.06 -23.24 29.99
C LYS A 264 23.42 -24.69 30.24
N THR A 265 23.25 -25.53 29.22
CA THR A 265 23.55 -26.98 29.29
C THR A 265 25.00 -27.29 29.64
N LYS A 266 25.95 -26.39 29.33
CA LYS A 266 27.39 -26.56 29.58
C LYS A 266 27.95 -25.70 30.73
N GLY A 267 27.07 -25.19 31.61
CA GLY A 267 27.40 -24.31 32.72
C GLY A 267 27.27 -22.82 32.36
N GLY A 268 27.10 -21.98 33.40
CA GLY A 268 26.82 -20.55 33.29
C GLY A 268 25.37 -20.23 32.98
N ASN A 269 25.01 -18.94 33.00
CA ASN A 269 23.67 -18.44 32.81
C ASN A 269 23.58 -17.42 31.68
N PHE A 270 22.36 -17.20 31.20
CA PHE A 270 22.03 -16.07 30.35
C PHE A 270 20.69 -15.46 30.81
N PHE A 271 20.45 -14.23 30.42
CA PHE A 271 19.29 -13.42 30.79
C PHE A 271 18.62 -12.86 29.55
N ILE A 272 17.34 -12.55 29.63
CA ILE A 272 16.65 -11.79 28.60
C ILE A 272 16.98 -10.30 28.83
N ASN A 273 17.58 -9.66 27.83
CA ASN A 273 17.94 -8.23 27.89
C ASN A 273 16.81 -7.34 27.35
N SER A 274 16.24 -7.74 26.22
CA SER A 274 15.10 -7.07 25.59
C SER A 274 14.41 -8.00 24.60
N PHE A 275 13.19 -7.69 24.19
CA PHE A 275 12.57 -8.35 23.04
C PHE A 275 11.62 -7.41 22.29
N ASN A 276 11.37 -7.74 21.05
CA ASN A 276 10.39 -7.07 20.19
C ASN A 276 9.66 -8.11 19.32
N ASN A 277 8.82 -7.66 18.39
CA ASN A 277 8.02 -8.55 17.53
C ASN A 277 8.83 -9.57 16.71
N ASN A 278 10.12 -9.36 16.51
CA ASN A 278 10.96 -10.19 15.65
C ASN A 278 12.13 -10.84 16.37
N THR A 279 12.62 -10.26 17.47
CA THR A 279 13.90 -10.62 18.06
C THR A 279 13.82 -10.68 19.57
N ILE A 280 14.47 -11.68 20.17
CA ILE A 280 14.76 -11.77 21.60
C ILE A 280 16.26 -11.51 21.78
N GLU A 281 16.63 -10.50 22.52
CA GLU A 281 18.01 -10.19 22.86
C GLU A 281 18.35 -10.80 24.22
N ILE A 282 19.41 -11.56 24.27
CA ILE A 282 19.88 -12.22 25.50
C ILE A 282 21.28 -11.76 25.86
N TYR A 283 21.58 -11.72 27.15
CA TYR A 283 22.90 -11.47 27.70
C TYR A 283 23.44 -12.71 28.39
N SER A 284 24.71 -13.10 28.08
CA SER A 284 25.37 -14.28 28.63
C SER A 284 26.68 -13.89 29.31
N GLU A 285 26.74 -14.09 30.64
CA GLU A 285 27.87 -13.65 31.50
C GLU A 285 29.21 -14.30 31.16
N ASP A 286 29.22 -15.52 30.60
CA ASP A 286 30.46 -16.28 30.39
C ASP A 286 31.08 -16.10 29.01
N VAL A 287 30.65 -15.12 28.24
CA VAL A 287 31.10 -14.91 26.87
C VAL A 287 31.69 -13.53 26.70
N GLU A 288 33.02 -13.44 26.68
CA GLU A 288 33.75 -12.19 26.46
C GLU A 288 33.59 -11.63 25.03
N ARG A 289 33.24 -12.48 24.04
CA ARG A 289 32.99 -12.05 22.67
C ARG A 289 31.58 -11.46 22.53
N PHE A 290 31.46 -10.39 21.78
CA PHE A 290 30.20 -9.68 21.51
C PHE A 290 29.53 -9.11 22.76
N ASP A 291 30.29 -8.71 23.79
CA ASP A 291 29.81 -8.20 25.09
C ASP A 291 28.76 -9.14 25.74
N GLY A 292 28.80 -10.42 25.40
CA GLY A 292 27.84 -11.39 25.88
C GLY A 292 26.45 -11.30 25.28
N ILE A 293 26.17 -10.37 24.33
CA ILE A 293 24.84 -10.13 23.76
C ILE A 293 24.62 -10.98 22.50
N PHE A 294 23.50 -11.68 22.46
CA PHE A 294 23.07 -12.48 21.28
C PHE A 294 21.62 -12.16 20.94
N LYS A 295 21.31 -12.19 19.63
CA LYS A 295 19.96 -12.01 19.12
C LYS A 295 19.39 -13.33 18.62
N LEU A 296 18.25 -13.71 19.17
CA LEU A 296 17.47 -14.87 18.78
C LEU A 296 16.23 -14.43 18.02
N SER A 297 15.83 -15.16 16.99
CA SER A 297 14.58 -14.89 16.27
C SER A 297 13.37 -15.36 17.09
N LEU A 298 12.41 -14.47 17.35
CA LEU A 298 11.17 -14.80 18.04
C LEU A 298 10.34 -15.82 17.23
N SER A 299 10.31 -15.72 15.90
CA SER A 299 9.60 -16.67 15.03
C SER A 299 10.20 -18.07 15.13
N THR A 300 11.53 -18.19 15.16
CA THR A 300 12.22 -19.49 15.38
C THR A 300 11.84 -20.08 16.73
N PHE A 301 11.82 -19.28 17.78
CA PHE A 301 11.40 -19.72 19.12
C PHE A 301 9.95 -20.23 19.15
N ILE A 302 9.03 -19.49 18.56
CA ILE A 302 7.61 -19.90 18.44
C ILE A 302 7.48 -21.19 17.62
N THR A 303 8.24 -21.35 16.52
CA THR A 303 8.20 -22.56 15.71
C THR A 303 8.69 -23.77 16.48
N LEU A 304 9.74 -23.63 17.29
CA LEU A 304 10.23 -24.68 18.17
C LEU A 304 9.20 -25.10 19.23
N LEU A 305 8.47 -24.13 19.80
CA LEU A 305 7.38 -24.40 20.75
C LEU A 305 6.21 -25.14 20.09
N LYS A 306 5.81 -24.75 18.89
CA LYS A 306 4.72 -25.39 18.12
C LYS A 306 4.99 -26.84 17.77
N SER A 307 6.25 -27.25 17.63
CA SER A 307 6.57 -28.63 17.31
C SER A 307 6.09 -29.63 18.36
N ASN A 308 5.85 -29.17 19.60
CA ASN A 308 5.38 -29.94 20.74
C ASN A 308 6.15 -31.26 20.99
N ILE A 309 7.43 -31.31 20.55
CA ILE A 309 8.31 -32.46 20.66
C ILE A 309 9.20 -32.27 21.91
N GLU A 310 9.47 -33.35 22.62
CA GLU A 310 10.52 -33.37 23.63
C GLU A 310 11.88 -33.60 22.97
N PHE A 311 12.83 -32.76 23.31
CA PHE A 311 14.18 -32.80 22.74
C PHE A 311 15.19 -33.09 23.84
N ASN A 312 16.19 -33.97 23.53
CA ASN A 312 17.27 -34.28 24.45
C ASN A 312 18.49 -33.37 24.26
N SER A 313 18.57 -32.68 23.15
CA SER A 313 19.68 -31.76 22.84
C SER A 313 19.29 -30.66 21.86
N ALA A 314 20.05 -29.56 21.85
CA ALA A 314 19.89 -28.48 20.91
C ALA A 314 20.07 -28.90 19.43
N VAL A 315 21.01 -29.84 19.16
CA VAL A 315 21.25 -30.37 17.82
C VAL A 315 20.04 -31.19 17.35
N GLU A 316 19.52 -32.08 18.20
CA GLU A 316 18.33 -32.87 17.88
C GLU A 316 17.13 -31.99 17.59
N MET A 317 16.94 -30.94 18.38
CA MET A 317 15.86 -29.98 18.23
C MET A 317 15.89 -29.30 16.86
N PHE A 318 17.02 -28.74 16.46
CA PHE A 318 17.15 -28.07 15.16
C PHE A 318 17.14 -29.03 13.98
N LYS A 319 17.65 -30.27 14.15
CA LYS A 319 17.53 -31.32 13.14
C LYS A 319 16.08 -31.71 12.89
N LYS A 320 15.33 -32.00 13.93
CA LYS A 320 13.93 -32.45 13.80
C LYS A 320 12.97 -31.37 13.29
N VAL A 321 13.19 -30.09 13.64
CA VAL A 321 12.26 -29.02 13.30
C VAL A 321 12.65 -28.27 12.01
N PHE A 322 13.95 -28.13 11.74
CA PHE A 322 14.45 -27.35 10.60
C PHE A 322 15.34 -28.12 9.63
N ASP A 323 15.50 -29.44 9.82
CA ASP A 323 16.39 -30.32 9.03
C ASP A 323 17.85 -29.81 8.98
N ARG A 324 18.35 -29.29 10.12
CA ARG A 324 19.72 -28.74 10.24
C ARG A 324 20.60 -29.64 11.05
N ASP A 325 21.62 -30.21 10.40
CA ASP A 325 22.57 -31.17 11.02
C ASP A 325 23.81 -30.52 11.67
N TYR A 326 23.94 -29.19 11.62
CA TYR A 326 25.05 -28.46 12.20
C TYR A 326 24.73 -27.80 13.53
N ALA A 327 25.73 -27.67 14.40
CA ALA A 327 25.58 -26.96 15.68
C ALA A 327 25.94 -25.47 15.50
N ASP A 328 25.00 -24.60 15.85
CA ASP A 328 25.24 -23.17 16.04
C ASP A 328 25.24 -22.83 17.53
N ARG A 329 26.00 -21.82 17.95
CA ARG A 329 26.02 -21.35 19.34
C ARG A 329 24.63 -20.94 19.84
N THR A 330 23.83 -20.32 18.98
CA THR A 330 22.47 -19.87 19.31
C THR A 330 21.50 -21.02 19.57
N HIS A 331 21.74 -22.21 18.99
CA HIS A 331 20.89 -23.38 19.21
C HIS A 331 20.78 -23.79 20.69
N THR A 332 21.84 -23.64 21.47
CA THR A 332 21.84 -23.96 22.91
C THR A 332 20.97 -22.98 23.67
N TYR A 333 20.98 -21.69 23.33
CA TYR A 333 20.12 -20.70 23.97
C TYR A 333 18.64 -20.99 23.68
N TYR A 334 18.28 -21.29 22.42
CA TYR A 334 16.93 -21.72 22.08
C TYR A 334 16.48 -22.96 22.87
N PHE A 335 17.32 -23.96 22.97
CA PHE A 335 17.01 -25.21 23.67
C PHE A 335 16.67 -24.95 25.15
N ASN A 336 17.50 -24.16 25.84
CA ASN A 336 17.27 -23.85 27.24
C ASN A 336 16.06 -22.93 27.43
N LEU A 337 15.82 -21.99 26.51
CA LEU A 337 14.67 -21.09 26.53
C LEU A 337 13.35 -21.89 26.31
N VAL A 338 13.33 -22.86 25.39
CA VAL A 338 12.18 -23.77 25.16
C VAL A 338 11.89 -24.59 26.41
N ASN A 339 12.91 -25.15 27.06
CA ASN A 339 12.72 -25.92 28.29
C ASN A 339 12.18 -25.05 29.42
N LYS A 340 12.71 -23.82 29.58
CA LYS A 340 12.24 -22.86 30.57
C LYS A 340 10.80 -22.43 30.34
N PHE A 341 10.39 -22.26 29.09
CA PHE A 341 9.00 -21.96 28.72
C PHE A 341 8.06 -23.13 29.05
N LYS A 342 8.46 -24.38 28.78
CA LYS A 342 7.68 -25.56 29.15
C LYS A 342 7.49 -25.71 30.66
N GLU A 343 8.50 -25.34 31.46
CA GLU A 343 8.39 -25.28 32.92
C GLU A 343 7.37 -24.18 33.36
N TYR A 344 7.44 -23.01 32.70
CA TYR A 344 6.51 -21.90 32.95
C TYR A 344 5.06 -22.32 32.63
N GLU A 345 4.81 -22.97 31.48
CA GLU A 345 3.47 -23.43 31.11
C GLU A 345 2.88 -24.42 32.15
N LYS A 346 3.69 -25.35 32.65
CA LYS A 346 3.25 -26.28 33.69
C LYS A 346 2.81 -25.59 34.99
N GLN A 347 3.37 -24.42 35.30
CA GLN A 347 3.03 -23.59 36.46
C GLN A 347 1.85 -22.65 36.21
N ALA A 348 1.57 -22.28 34.95
CA ALA A 348 0.60 -21.26 34.58
C ALA A 348 -0.84 -21.75 34.30
N VAL A 349 -1.17 -23.03 34.54
CA VAL A 349 -2.47 -23.69 34.26
C VAL A 349 -3.67 -23.13 35.06
N LEU A 350 -3.63 -21.90 35.55
CA LEU A 350 -4.76 -21.26 36.23
C LEU A 350 -4.91 -19.80 35.82
N LYS A 351 -5.50 -19.51 34.66
CA LYS A 351 -6.34 -18.33 34.35
C LYS A 351 -6.38 -18.08 32.85
N THR A 352 -7.48 -18.46 32.21
CA THR A 352 -7.81 -18.03 30.83
C THR A 352 -8.89 -16.95 30.90
N GLU A 353 -8.59 -15.78 30.37
CA GLU A 353 -9.57 -14.74 30.00
C GLU A 353 -9.94 -14.91 28.54
N ASP A 354 -11.24 -14.88 28.23
CA ASP A 354 -11.76 -14.96 26.86
C ASP A 354 -11.43 -13.67 26.06
N ASN A 355 -10.43 -13.72 25.21
CA ASN A 355 -10.14 -12.64 24.25
C ASN A 355 -10.95 -12.84 22.97
N LYS A 356 -11.70 -11.80 22.56
CA LYS A 356 -12.40 -11.73 21.26
C LYS A 356 -11.37 -11.73 20.13
N ILE A 357 -11.36 -12.79 19.34
CA ILE A 357 -10.54 -12.89 18.14
C ILE A 357 -11.16 -12.00 17.06
N SER A 358 -10.41 -11.00 16.59
CA SER A 358 -10.74 -10.22 15.40
C SER A 358 -10.64 -11.11 14.15
N SER A 359 -11.54 -10.88 13.20
CA SER A 359 -11.73 -11.68 11.98
C SER A 359 -10.42 -11.95 11.20
N ASN A 360 -10.28 -13.18 10.68
CA ASN A 360 -9.22 -13.67 9.80
C ASN A 360 -9.25 -13.00 8.40
N SER A 361 -9.31 -11.67 8.30
CA SER A 361 -9.37 -10.99 7.01
C SER A 361 -7.97 -10.80 6.41
N LEU A 362 -7.84 -11.10 5.12
CA LEU A 362 -6.66 -10.72 4.36
C LEU A 362 -6.64 -9.20 4.18
N ASN A 363 -5.68 -8.53 4.83
CA ASN A 363 -5.52 -7.09 4.76
C ASN A 363 -4.53 -6.68 3.66
N SER A 364 -4.77 -5.53 3.04
CA SER A 364 -3.85 -4.92 2.09
C SER A 364 -2.80 -4.08 2.80
N TYR A 365 -1.55 -4.18 2.35
CA TYR A 365 -0.43 -3.38 2.82
C TYR A 365 0.08 -2.52 1.68
N ILE A 366 0.34 -1.23 1.93
CA ILE A 366 0.60 -0.27 0.87
C ILE A 366 1.91 0.47 1.13
N ILE A 367 2.83 0.43 0.18
CA ILE A 367 3.96 1.36 0.16
C ILE A 367 3.70 2.47 -0.86
N ILE A 368 3.75 3.71 -0.40
CA ILE A 368 3.70 4.90 -1.25
C ILE A 368 5.13 5.39 -1.46
N ILE A 369 5.55 5.49 -2.73
CA ILE A 369 6.87 5.97 -3.12
C ILE A 369 6.69 7.29 -3.86
N ASP A 370 6.97 8.39 -3.16
CA ASP A 370 6.91 9.72 -3.76
C ASP A 370 8.18 10.00 -4.57
N GLU A 371 8.03 10.70 -5.71
CA GLU A 371 9.12 11.00 -6.62
C GLU A 371 9.91 9.76 -7.07
N ILE A 372 9.20 8.68 -7.43
CA ILE A 372 9.80 7.38 -7.73
C ILE A 372 10.91 7.46 -8.79
N ASN A 373 10.83 8.41 -9.74
CA ASN A 373 11.82 8.62 -10.79
C ASN A 373 13.07 9.38 -10.34
N ARG A 374 13.12 9.97 -9.12
CA ARG A 374 14.31 10.69 -8.61
C ARG A 374 15.40 9.77 -8.09
N GLY A 375 15.09 8.51 -7.81
CA GLY A 375 16.05 7.50 -7.43
C GLY A 375 16.47 6.59 -8.59
N ASN A 376 17.61 5.93 -8.44
CA ASN A 376 17.98 4.84 -9.36
C ASN A 376 17.21 3.58 -8.97
N ILE A 377 16.02 3.40 -9.55
CA ILE A 377 15.07 2.35 -9.15
C ILE A 377 15.66 0.95 -9.29
N SER A 378 16.42 0.69 -10.37
CA SER A 378 17.07 -0.61 -10.59
C SER A 378 18.09 -0.91 -9.50
N LYS A 379 18.81 0.09 -8.98
CA LYS A 379 19.72 -0.06 -7.85
C LYS A 379 18.97 -0.23 -6.52
N ILE A 380 17.84 0.49 -6.33
CA ILE A 380 17.06 0.47 -5.09
C ILE A 380 16.33 -0.87 -4.92
N PHE A 381 15.69 -1.38 -5.97
CA PHE A 381 14.97 -2.65 -5.94
C PHE A 381 15.91 -3.87 -6.10
N GLY A 382 17.03 -3.72 -6.83
CA GLY A 382 17.94 -4.83 -7.09
C GLY A 382 17.21 -6.05 -7.68
N GLU A 383 17.45 -7.21 -7.10
CA GLU A 383 16.82 -8.49 -7.47
C GLU A 383 15.31 -8.54 -7.25
N LEU A 384 14.76 -7.64 -6.43
CA LEU A 384 13.32 -7.58 -6.13
C LEU A 384 12.48 -7.10 -7.33
N ILE A 385 13.11 -6.53 -8.37
CA ILE A 385 12.42 -6.10 -9.59
C ILE A 385 11.55 -7.23 -10.16
N THR A 386 12.04 -8.48 -10.12
CA THR A 386 11.27 -9.64 -10.59
C THR A 386 10.14 -9.99 -9.63
N LEU A 387 10.37 -9.88 -8.32
CA LEU A 387 9.42 -10.29 -7.28
C LEU A 387 8.20 -9.38 -7.15
N ILE A 388 8.30 -8.11 -7.58
CA ILE A 388 7.14 -7.21 -7.55
C ILE A 388 6.13 -7.52 -8.65
N GLU A 389 6.47 -8.34 -9.65
CA GLU A 389 5.55 -8.78 -10.69
C GLU A 389 4.41 -9.60 -10.07
N PRO A 390 3.13 -9.32 -10.41
CA PRO A 390 1.98 -9.95 -9.73
C PRO A 390 2.00 -11.47 -9.74
N SER A 391 2.44 -12.10 -10.83
CA SER A 391 2.52 -13.57 -10.96
C SER A 391 3.61 -14.21 -10.12
N LYS A 392 4.64 -13.44 -9.71
CA LYS A 392 5.83 -13.94 -8.96
C LYS A 392 5.70 -13.74 -7.45
N ARG A 393 4.62 -13.14 -7.00
CA ARG A 393 4.41 -12.84 -5.57
C ARG A 393 4.05 -14.08 -4.78
N ILE A 394 4.34 -14.07 -3.48
CA ILE A 394 3.95 -15.15 -2.55
C ILE A 394 2.43 -15.29 -2.57
N GLY A 395 1.95 -16.52 -2.80
CA GLY A 395 0.55 -16.86 -2.96
C GLY A 395 -0.01 -16.64 -4.37
N ALA A 396 0.85 -16.37 -5.38
CA ALA A 396 0.51 -16.38 -6.80
C ALA A 396 0.97 -17.69 -7.48
N ASP A 397 0.51 -17.93 -8.70
CA ASP A 397 0.73 -19.22 -9.41
C ASP A 397 2.19 -19.49 -9.75
N GLU A 398 3.01 -18.45 -9.93
CA GLU A 398 4.43 -18.53 -10.26
C GLU A 398 5.31 -17.93 -9.15
N GLU A 399 4.94 -18.18 -7.90
CA GLU A 399 5.65 -17.69 -6.72
C GLU A 399 7.17 -17.88 -6.84
N LEU A 400 7.91 -16.81 -6.54
CA LEU A 400 9.37 -16.81 -6.57
C LEU A 400 9.92 -16.16 -5.30
N LYS A 401 11.02 -16.74 -4.78
CA LYS A 401 11.82 -16.19 -3.68
C LYS A 401 13.26 -16.01 -4.12
N VAL A 402 13.94 -15.06 -3.52
CA VAL A 402 15.37 -14.81 -3.71
C VAL A 402 16.11 -14.82 -2.38
N THR A 403 17.39 -15.15 -2.40
CA THR A 403 18.25 -15.02 -1.22
C THR A 403 18.83 -13.62 -1.16
N LEU A 404 18.52 -12.87 -0.10
CA LEU A 404 19.00 -11.50 0.08
C LEU A 404 20.53 -11.46 0.31
N PRO A 405 21.23 -10.42 -0.20
CA PRO A 405 22.70 -10.39 -0.21
C PRO A 405 23.34 -10.23 1.17
N TYR A 406 22.74 -9.47 2.09
CA TYR A 406 23.31 -9.22 3.42
C TYR A 406 22.86 -10.28 4.43
N SER A 407 21.58 -10.48 4.63
CA SER A 407 21.03 -11.40 5.62
C SER A 407 21.13 -12.87 5.24
N LYS A 408 21.35 -13.17 3.95
CA LYS A 408 21.32 -14.54 3.39
C LYS A 408 20.00 -15.29 3.63
N LYS A 409 18.93 -14.56 3.92
CA LYS A 409 17.58 -15.11 4.12
C LYS A 409 16.81 -15.12 2.81
N GLU A 410 15.94 -16.12 2.65
CA GLU A 410 14.95 -16.12 1.56
C GLU A 410 13.94 -15.00 1.76
N PHE A 411 13.59 -14.33 0.67
CA PHE A 411 12.63 -13.24 0.65
C PHE A 411 11.74 -13.31 -0.60
N GLY A 412 10.47 -13.02 -0.43
CA GLY A 412 9.48 -12.87 -1.49
C GLY A 412 8.51 -11.74 -1.18
N VAL A 413 7.85 -11.20 -2.18
CA VAL A 413 6.85 -10.13 -2.03
C VAL A 413 5.46 -10.75 -1.93
N PRO A 414 4.71 -10.56 -0.83
CA PRO A 414 3.36 -11.11 -0.70
C PRO A 414 2.35 -10.47 -1.66
N LYS A 415 1.34 -11.23 -2.07
CA LYS A 415 0.30 -10.75 -3.02
C LYS A 415 -0.58 -9.63 -2.48
N ASN A 416 -0.67 -9.46 -1.17
CA ASN A 416 -1.42 -8.40 -0.49
C ASN A 416 -0.60 -7.11 -0.26
N VAL A 417 0.60 -6.99 -0.85
CA VAL A 417 1.39 -5.76 -0.88
C VAL A 417 1.06 -4.95 -2.14
N TYR A 418 0.84 -3.66 -2.01
CA TYR A 418 0.58 -2.72 -3.09
C TYR A 418 1.67 -1.67 -3.14
N ILE A 419 2.14 -1.34 -4.35
CA ILE A 419 3.15 -0.32 -4.58
C ILE A 419 2.51 0.82 -5.36
N LEU A 420 2.47 2.01 -4.75
CA LEU A 420 1.90 3.21 -5.35
C LEU A 420 2.99 4.27 -5.49
N GLY A 421 3.44 4.52 -6.72
CA GLY A 421 4.42 5.55 -7.03
C GLY A 421 3.78 6.88 -7.41
N THR A 422 4.46 8.01 -7.16
CA THR A 422 4.18 9.29 -7.82
C THR A 422 5.38 9.72 -8.64
N MET A 423 5.15 10.36 -9.80
CA MET A 423 6.19 10.78 -10.71
C MET A 423 5.88 12.14 -11.34
N ASN A 424 6.80 13.09 -11.20
CA ASN A 424 6.76 14.34 -11.95
C ASN A 424 7.40 14.16 -13.33
N THR A 425 6.66 14.52 -14.38
CA THR A 425 7.13 14.34 -15.77
C THR A 425 7.93 15.53 -16.29
N ALA A 426 7.79 16.71 -15.69
CA ALA A 426 8.48 17.92 -16.11
C ALA A 426 10.01 17.87 -15.94
N ASP A 427 10.49 17.07 -14.98
CA ASP A 427 11.91 16.95 -14.66
C ASP A 427 12.65 16.03 -15.65
N ARG A 428 13.22 16.59 -16.72
CA ARG A 428 14.03 15.84 -17.69
C ARG A 428 15.43 15.44 -17.21
N SER A 429 15.90 16.02 -16.12
CA SER A 429 17.20 15.67 -15.50
C SER A 429 17.20 14.31 -14.81
N ILE A 430 16.05 13.67 -14.71
CA ILE A 430 15.83 12.43 -13.99
C ILE A 430 15.77 11.27 -14.97
N THR A 431 16.41 10.16 -14.62
CA THR A 431 16.46 8.95 -15.44
C THR A 431 15.05 8.48 -15.82
N SER A 432 14.82 8.25 -17.11
CA SER A 432 13.61 7.56 -17.55
C SER A 432 13.52 6.21 -16.83
N LEU A 433 12.33 5.87 -16.35
CA LEU A 433 12.07 4.54 -15.79
C LEU A 433 12.56 3.46 -16.77
N ASP A 434 13.40 2.56 -16.27
CA ASP A 434 13.88 1.40 -17.02
C ASP A 434 12.68 0.63 -17.60
N THR A 435 12.82 0.16 -18.84
CA THR A 435 11.80 -0.61 -19.56
C THR A 435 11.34 -1.84 -18.76
N ALA A 436 12.25 -2.46 -18.01
CA ALA A 436 11.93 -3.61 -17.16
C ALA A 436 10.93 -3.25 -16.04
N LEU A 437 11.07 -2.06 -15.45
CA LEU A 437 10.14 -1.56 -14.44
C LEU A 437 8.85 -1.05 -15.04
N ARG A 438 8.95 -0.33 -16.18
CA ARG A 438 7.78 0.26 -16.82
C ARG A 438 6.68 -0.76 -17.12
N ARG A 439 7.04 -1.97 -17.52
CA ARG A 439 6.07 -3.05 -17.79
C ARG A 439 5.44 -3.68 -16.55
N ARG A 440 5.98 -3.41 -15.35
CA ARG A 440 5.49 -3.97 -14.07
C ARG A 440 4.55 -3.03 -13.32
N PHE A 441 4.39 -1.81 -13.83
CA PHE A 441 3.51 -0.79 -13.24
C PHE A 441 2.42 -0.39 -14.22
N GLU A 442 1.23 -0.18 -13.70
CA GLU A 442 0.16 0.54 -14.37
C GLU A 442 0.39 2.05 -14.21
N PHE A 443 0.36 2.78 -15.31
CA PHE A 443 0.59 4.22 -15.34
C PHE A 443 -0.73 4.95 -15.43
N ILE A 444 -1.04 5.75 -14.42
CA ILE A 444 -2.25 6.56 -14.31
C ILE A 444 -1.88 8.03 -14.53
N GLU A 445 -2.35 8.59 -15.64
CA GLU A 445 -2.05 9.96 -16.02
C GLU A 445 -2.85 10.95 -15.17
N MET A 446 -2.16 11.99 -14.68
CA MET A 446 -2.71 13.05 -13.85
C MET A 446 -2.46 14.40 -14.51
N MET A 447 -3.32 14.78 -15.47
CA MET A 447 -3.22 16.06 -16.18
C MET A 447 -3.92 17.20 -15.41
N PRO A 448 -3.59 18.46 -15.73
CA PRO A 448 -4.29 19.62 -15.15
C PRO A 448 -5.79 19.57 -15.45
N ASP A 449 -6.59 19.67 -14.40
CA ASP A 449 -8.06 19.69 -14.49
C ASP A 449 -8.58 21.08 -14.12
N VAL A 450 -8.88 21.89 -15.14
CA VAL A 450 -9.36 23.26 -14.97
C VAL A 450 -10.74 23.32 -14.33
N SER A 451 -11.56 22.26 -14.41
CA SER A 451 -12.91 22.24 -13.85
C SER A 451 -12.93 22.38 -12.32
N LYS A 452 -11.81 22.10 -11.66
CA LYS A 452 -11.62 22.26 -10.21
C LYS A 452 -11.39 23.70 -9.76
N LEU A 453 -11.26 24.63 -10.68
CA LEU A 453 -10.96 26.04 -10.40
C LEU A 453 -12.22 26.92 -10.49
N SER A 454 -12.19 28.04 -9.78
CA SER A 454 -13.24 29.05 -9.86
C SER A 454 -13.26 29.69 -11.26
N ASN A 455 -14.46 29.88 -11.81
CA ASN A 455 -14.67 30.64 -13.04
C ASN A 455 -14.84 32.15 -12.77
N ASN A 456 -14.84 32.58 -11.52
CA ASN A 456 -14.89 33.98 -11.12
C ASN A 456 -14.10 34.20 -9.82
N CYS A 457 -12.92 34.78 -9.95
CA CYS A 457 -12.09 35.24 -8.84
C CYS A 457 -11.91 36.73 -8.99
N GLU A 458 -12.83 37.54 -8.39
CA GLU A 458 -12.88 39.02 -8.54
C GLU A 458 -12.76 39.47 -10.00
N GLY A 459 -13.58 38.87 -10.89
CA GLY A 459 -13.61 39.18 -12.32
C GLY A 459 -12.68 38.31 -13.20
N VAL A 460 -11.72 37.59 -12.63
CA VAL A 460 -10.79 36.72 -13.36
C VAL A 460 -11.31 35.28 -13.41
N ASP A 461 -11.42 34.70 -14.60
CA ASP A 461 -11.76 33.30 -14.82
C ASP A 461 -10.48 32.43 -14.75
N LEU A 462 -10.28 31.75 -13.60
CA LEU A 462 -9.09 30.92 -13.38
C LEU A 462 -9.05 29.69 -14.29
N GLN A 463 -10.19 29.20 -14.76
CA GLN A 463 -10.27 28.07 -15.70
C GLN A 463 -9.70 28.47 -17.07
N LYS A 464 -10.18 29.60 -17.61
CA LYS A 464 -9.66 30.13 -18.89
C LYS A 464 -8.21 30.54 -18.79
N LEU A 465 -7.82 31.16 -17.66
CA LEU A 465 -6.45 31.58 -17.38
C LEU A 465 -5.48 30.39 -17.48
N LEU A 466 -5.73 29.34 -16.70
CA LEU A 466 -4.86 28.16 -16.69
C LEU A 466 -4.88 27.45 -18.04
N LYS A 467 -6.03 27.34 -18.70
CA LYS A 467 -6.16 26.73 -20.02
C LYS A 467 -5.31 27.49 -21.06
N ALA A 468 -5.38 28.83 -21.08
CA ALA A 468 -4.62 29.65 -22.02
C ALA A 468 -3.10 29.52 -21.82
N ILE A 469 -2.63 29.58 -20.56
CA ILE A 469 -1.21 29.38 -20.22
C ILE A 469 -0.76 28.00 -20.69
N ASN A 470 -1.48 26.93 -20.33
CA ASN A 470 -1.11 25.56 -20.63
C ASN A 470 -1.12 25.28 -22.15
N THR A 471 -2.08 25.84 -22.90
CA THR A 471 -2.09 25.71 -24.36
C THR A 471 -0.82 26.29 -24.99
N ARG A 472 -0.33 27.43 -24.49
CA ARG A 472 0.91 28.05 -25.01
C ARG A 472 2.15 27.31 -24.55
N ILE A 473 2.18 26.79 -23.32
CA ILE A 473 3.29 25.95 -22.84
C ILE A 473 3.37 24.66 -23.66
N GLU A 474 2.25 23.99 -23.91
CA GLU A 474 2.20 22.77 -24.70
C GLU A 474 2.69 23.01 -26.13
N TYR A 475 2.33 24.16 -26.75
CA TYR A 475 2.78 24.52 -28.08
C TYR A 475 4.29 24.87 -28.15
N LEU A 476 4.81 25.58 -27.15
CA LEU A 476 6.19 26.04 -27.12
C LEU A 476 7.19 25.01 -26.61
N LEU A 477 6.75 24.11 -25.77
CA LEU A 477 7.58 23.07 -25.11
C LEU A 477 7.00 21.67 -25.35
N ASP A 478 6.17 21.23 -24.44
CA ASP A 478 5.45 19.95 -24.48
C ASP A 478 4.34 19.90 -23.41
N ARG A 479 3.47 18.87 -23.49
CA ARG A 479 2.37 18.67 -22.56
C ARG A 479 2.84 18.32 -21.14
N GLU A 480 4.04 17.77 -21.01
CA GLU A 480 4.61 17.32 -19.73
C GLU A 480 5.01 18.49 -18.81
N LYS A 481 5.14 19.69 -19.40
CA LYS A 481 5.49 20.93 -18.70
C LYS A 481 4.30 21.83 -18.40
N THR A 482 3.07 21.38 -18.65
CA THR A 482 1.87 22.15 -18.30
C THR A 482 1.77 22.38 -16.80
N ILE A 483 1.12 23.47 -16.39
CA ILE A 483 0.99 23.87 -14.99
C ILE A 483 -0.24 23.19 -14.38
N GLY A 484 -0.09 22.54 -13.23
CA GLY A 484 -1.18 21.88 -12.54
C GLY A 484 -2.16 22.85 -11.87
N HIS A 485 -3.41 22.42 -11.75
CA HIS A 485 -4.49 23.20 -11.15
C HIS A 485 -4.31 23.44 -9.63
N ALA A 486 -3.53 22.60 -8.95
CA ALA A 486 -3.31 22.72 -7.51
C ALA A 486 -2.62 24.04 -7.09
N PHE A 487 -1.91 24.71 -8.01
CA PHE A 487 -1.36 26.04 -7.74
C PHE A 487 -2.45 27.09 -7.49
N PHE A 488 -3.66 26.90 -8.03
CA PHE A 488 -4.75 27.87 -8.04
C PHE A 488 -5.92 27.48 -7.11
N ILE A 489 -5.98 26.26 -6.55
CA ILE A 489 -7.10 25.79 -5.73
C ILE A 489 -7.35 26.69 -4.51
N GLY A 490 -6.32 27.30 -3.93
CA GLY A 490 -6.44 28.16 -2.74
C GLY A 490 -6.70 29.63 -3.03
N VAL A 491 -6.80 30.03 -4.30
CA VAL A 491 -6.96 31.44 -4.72
C VAL A 491 -8.40 31.87 -4.53
N LYS A 492 -8.62 32.88 -3.67
CA LYS A 492 -9.95 33.41 -3.32
C LYS A 492 -10.18 34.83 -3.83
N ASN A 493 -9.12 35.59 -4.03
CA ASN A 493 -9.14 37.00 -4.41
C ASN A 493 -7.93 37.35 -5.31
N LEU A 494 -7.89 38.59 -5.81
CA LEU A 494 -6.85 39.07 -6.69
C LEU A 494 -5.46 39.08 -6.01
N GLU A 495 -5.39 39.39 -4.73
CA GLU A 495 -4.12 39.41 -4.00
C GLU A 495 -3.52 37.99 -3.82
N ASP A 496 -4.37 36.99 -3.64
CA ASP A 496 -3.90 35.58 -3.62
C ASP A 496 -3.37 35.19 -5.01
N LEU A 497 -4.06 35.63 -6.08
CA LEU A 497 -3.65 35.36 -7.45
C LEU A 497 -2.29 36.00 -7.78
N LYS A 498 -2.08 37.25 -7.41
CA LYS A 498 -0.79 37.96 -7.53
C LYS A 498 0.33 37.19 -6.85
N LYS A 499 0.10 36.76 -5.59
CA LYS A 499 1.09 35.96 -4.85
C LYS A 499 1.42 34.63 -5.51
N VAL A 500 0.42 33.94 -6.07
CA VAL A 500 0.62 32.68 -6.80
C VAL A 500 1.47 32.93 -8.04
N PHE A 501 1.18 33.98 -8.82
CA PHE A 501 1.98 34.31 -9.99
C PHE A 501 3.41 34.68 -9.60
N GLN A 502 3.58 35.60 -8.65
CA GLN A 502 4.89 36.09 -8.22
C GLN A 502 5.78 34.99 -7.65
N ASN A 503 5.22 34.12 -6.78
CA ASN A 503 6.02 33.20 -5.99
C ASN A 503 6.06 31.77 -6.55
N LYS A 504 5.21 31.43 -7.52
CA LYS A 504 5.10 30.05 -8.03
C LYS A 504 5.12 29.98 -9.55
N ILE A 505 4.22 30.71 -10.24
CA ILE A 505 4.08 30.57 -11.70
C ILE A 505 5.26 31.18 -12.44
N ILE A 506 5.63 32.42 -12.13
CA ILE A 506 6.77 33.09 -12.78
C ILE A 506 8.07 32.33 -12.55
N PRO A 507 8.44 31.94 -11.32
CA PRO A 507 9.63 31.11 -11.10
C PRO A 507 9.62 29.79 -11.88
N LEU A 508 8.46 29.13 -11.96
CA LEU A 508 8.32 27.89 -12.73
C LEU A 508 8.51 28.13 -14.25
N LEU A 509 7.96 29.21 -14.78
CA LEU A 509 8.17 29.60 -16.18
C LEU A 509 9.65 29.97 -16.45
N GLN A 510 10.33 30.65 -15.51
CA GLN A 510 11.76 30.94 -15.61
C GLN A 510 12.60 29.65 -15.70
N GLU A 511 12.24 28.64 -14.93
CA GLU A 511 12.89 27.32 -14.99
C GLU A 511 12.62 26.63 -16.35
N TYR A 512 11.37 26.61 -16.79
CA TYR A 512 10.95 25.92 -18.01
C TYR A 512 11.57 26.52 -19.28
N PHE A 513 11.68 27.83 -19.33
CA PHE A 513 12.20 28.58 -20.48
C PHE A 513 13.66 29.05 -20.29
N TYR A 514 14.37 28.53 -19.27
CA TYR A 514 15.77 28.88 -19.02
C TYR A 514 16.04 30.39 -18.97
N ASN A 515 15.10 31.15 -18.33
CA ASN A 515 15.11 32.62 -18.29
C ASN A 515 15.00 33.31 -19.67
N ASP A 516 14.45 32.66 -20.68
CA ASP A 516 14.04 33.33 -21.90
C ASP A 516 12.77 34.15 -21.66
N TYR A 517 12.96 35.41 -21.29
CA TYR A 517 11.84 36.29 -20.91
C TYR A 517 10.94 36.65 -22.11
N ALA A 518 11.40 36.53 -23.35
CA ALA A 518 10.57 36.72 -24.53
C ALA A 518 9.53 35.58 -24.65
N LEU A 519 9.95 34.33 -24.45
CA LEU A 519 9.05 33.19 -24.43
C LEU A 519 8.10 33.22 -23.23
N ILE A 520 8.58 33.62 -22.04
CA ILE A 520 7.73 33.77 -20.86
C ILE A 520 6.66 34.85 -21.13
N ASN A 521 7.04 35.99 -21.71
CA ASN A 521 6.10 37.05 -22.09
C ASN A 521 5.05 36.56 -23.10
N ALA A 522 5.47 35.75 -24.08
CA ALA A 522 4.56 35.13 -25.04
C ALA A 522 3.57 34.16 -24.37
N VAL A 523 3.99 33.38 -23.39
CA VAL A 523 3.10 32.51 -22.60
C VAL A 523 2.06 33.35 -21.84
N LEU A 524 2.48 34.50 -21.31
CA LEU A 524 1.61 35.43 -20.56
C LEU A 524 0.81 36.37 -21.47
N ASN A 525 0.96 36.25 -22.79
CA ASN A 525 0.25 37.04 -23.80
C ASN A 525 0.51 38.55 -23.75
N ASP A 526 1.75 38.93 -23.48
CA ASP A 526 2.19 40.35 -23.40
C ASP A 526 1.26 41.19 -22.47
N ASN A 527 0.93 40.61 -21.35
CA ASN A 527 -0.11 41.10 -20.42
C ASN A 527 0.34 42.27 -19.52
N GLY A 528 1.60 42.70 -19.62
CA GLY A 528 2.20 43.78 -18.82
C GLY A 528 2.86 43.33 -17.52
N ILE A 529 2.93 42.01 -17.22
CA ILE A 529 3.76 41.46 -16.11
C ILE A 529 5.25 41.62 -16.45
N LEU A 530 5.61 41.46 -17.73
CA LEU A 530 6.94 41.69 -18.25
C LEU A 530 6.91 42.93 -19.17
N GLU A 531 7.73 43.89 -18.86
CA GLU A 531 7.87 45.14 -19.63
C GLU A 531 9.21 45.14 -20.35
N LYS A 532 9.20 45.60 -21.62
CA LYS A 532 10.43 45.86 -22.36
C LYS A 532 11.18 47.03 -21.74
N GLN A 533 12.41 46.83 -21.37
CA GLN A 533 13.23 47.87 -20.77
C GLN A 533 13.92 48.68 -21.88
N ASP A 534 13.75 50.01 -21.85
CA ASP A 534 14.56 50.91 -22.67
C ASP A 534 16.01 50.91 -22.18
N ILE A 535 16.89 50.45 -23.05
CA ILE A 535 18.31 50.32 -22.70
C ILE A 535 18.99 51.64 -23.01
N ASN A 536 19.62 52.23 -21.99
CA ASN A 536 20.46 53.41 -22.22
C ASN A 536 21.64 53.01 -23.09
N SER A 537 21.57 53.40 -24.41
CA SER A 537 22.53 53.05 -25.44
C SER A 537 23.99 53.44 -25.10
N ASN A 538 24.18 54.37 -24.15
CA ASN A 538 25.53 54.82 -23.74
C ASN A 538 26.34 53.75 -23.04
N TYR A 539 25.70 52.84 -22.31
CA TYR A 539 26.39 51.71 -21.63
C TYR A 539 26.64 50.51 -22.55
N LEU A 540 26.00 50.46 -23.71
CA LEU A 540 26.10 49.34 -24.63
C LEU A 540 26.90 49.65 -25.91
N LYS A 541 27.34 50.89 -26.13
CA LYS A 541 28.07 51.31 -27.35
C LYS A 541 29.23 50.37 -27.69
N SER A 542 30.04 50.01 -26.72
CA SER A 542 31.18 49.12 -26.94
C SER A 542 30.79 47.66 -27.20
N ILE A 543 29.58 47.25 -26.81
CA ILE A 543 29.09 45.89 -27.04
C ILE A 543 28.35 45.80 -28.36
N THR A 544 27.55 46.80 -28.69
CA THR A 544 26.77 46.87 -29.94
C THR A 544 27.64 47.07 -31.19
N GLU A 545 28.86 47.59 -31.05
CA GLU A 545 29.85 47.63 -32.14
C GLU A 545 30.37 46.25 -32.55
N PHE A 546 30.30 45.24 -31.65
CA PHE A 546 30.83 43.91 -31.90
C PHE A 546 29.75 42.84 -32.05
N ILE A 547 28.49 43.11 -31.63
CA ILE A 547 27.40 42.14 -31.63
C ILE A 547 26.15 42.77 -32.25
N GLU A 548 25.83 42.39 -33.47
CA GLU A 548 24.49 42.62 -34.03
C GLU A 548 23.48 41.78 -33.24
N SER A 549 22.79 42.35 -32.28
CA SER A 549 21.72 41.63 -31.57
C SER A 549 20.53 42.53 -31.36
N ASP A 550 19.38 42.07 -31.83
CA ASP A 550 18.05 42.62 -31.51
C ASP A 550 17.59 42.17 -30.12
N LYS A 551 18.51 41.92 -29.17
CA LYS A 551 18.19 41.42 -27.87
C LYS A 551 17.40 42.45 -27.07
N VAL A 552 16.16 42.09 -26.73
CA VAL A 552 15.28 42.87 -25.85
C VAL A 552 15.51 42.46 -24.40
N ILE A 553 15.72 43.44 -23.54
CA ILE A 553 15.78 43.21 -22.09
C ILE A 553 14.38 43.42 -21.51
N TYR A 554 13.97 42.50 -20.66
CA TYR A 554 12.67 42.55 -19.97
C TYR A 554 12.89 42.80 -18.47
N LYS A 555 11.95 43.52 -17.87
CA LYS A 555 11.85 43.77 -16.44
C LYS A 555 10.46 43.33 -15.96
N PHE A 556 10.39 42.72 -14.80
CA PHE A 556 9.10 42.46 -14.14
C PHE A 556 8.54 43.78 -13.59
N SER A 557 7.26 44.07 -13.88
CA SER A 557 6.52 45.15 -13.26
C SER A 557 6.24 44.86 -11.78
N ASP A 558 5.98 45.89 -10.98
CA ASP A 558 5.63 45.66 -9.55
C ASP A 558 4.27 44.96 -9.47
N SER A 559 4.19 43.91 -8.68
CA SER A 559 2.93 43.15 -8.48
C SER A 559 1.79 44.01 -7.90
N LYS A 560 2.09 45.15 -7.30
CA LYS A 560 1.09 46.12 -6.83
C LYS A 560 0.31 46.74 -7.99
N ASP A 561 0.97 46.88 -9.15
CA ASP A 561 0.38 47.49 -10.36
C ASP A 561 -0.46 46.47 -11.17
N TRP A 562 -0.43 45.18 -10.82
CA TRP A 562 -1.21 44.17 -11.51
C TRP A 562 -2.68 44.30 -11.15
N SER A 563 -3.52 44.51 -12.13
CA SER A 563 -4.98 44.60 -12.01
C SER A 563 -5.66 43.33 -12.51
N GLU A 564 -6.97 43.24 -12.35
CA GLU A 564 -7.81 42.19 -12.97
C GLU A 564 -7.52 42.07 -14.46
N ASN A 565 -7.43 43.22 -15.17
CA ASN A 565 -7.14 43.26 -16.60
C ASN A 565 -5.79 42.66 -16.98
N THR A 566 -4.79 42.74 -16.10
CA THR A 566 -3.48 42.09 -16.28
C THR A 566 -3.65 40.58 -16.44
N PHE A 567 -4.54 39.96 -15.69
CA PHE A 567 -4.79 38.52 -15.76
C PHE A 567 -5.79 38.15 -16.87
N ILE A 568 -6.79 39.00 -17.12
CA ILE A 568 -7.79 38.81 -18.20
C ILE A 568 -7.08 38.80 -19.58
N LYS A 569 -6.14 39.67 -19.80
CA LYS A 569 -5.34 39.71 -21.04
C LYS A 569 -4.63 38.41 -21.37
N ILE A 570 -4.34 37.55 -20.39
CA ILE A 570 -3.72 36.25 -20.64
C ILE A 570 -4.63 35.38 -21.52
N TYR A 571 -5.97 35.43 -21.33
CA TYR A 571 -6.92 34.57 -22.06
C TYR A 571 -7.90 35.28 -22.96
N GLU A 572 -7.98 36.62 -22.90
CA GLU A 572 -8.76 37.44 -23.83
C GLU A 572 -7.79 38.27 -24.69
N ASN A 573 -7.92 38.15 -25.99
CA ASN A 573 -7.23 39.09 -26.89
C ASN A 573 -8.00 40.41 -26.87
N ASP A 574 -7.30 41.54 -26.81
CA ASP A 574 -7.93 42.84 -27.09
C ASP A 574 -8.68 42.70 -28.42
N LYS A 575 -10.00 42.87 -28.39
CA LYS A 575 -10.77 42.92 -29.64
C LYS A 575 -10.21 44.03 -30.48
N GLN A 576 -9.49 43.68 -31.57
CA GLN A 576 -9.21 44.61 -32.65
C GLN A 576 -10.49 45.08 -33.32
#